data_b0c184ebdf8f4a18c33b703af31ef532
#
_entry.id   b0c184ebdf8f4a18c33b703af31ef532
#
_cell.length_a   1.000
_cell.length_b   1.000
_cell.length_c   1.000
_cell.angle_alpha   90.00
_cell.angle_beta   90.00
_cell.angle_gamma   90.00
#
_symmetry.space_group_name_H-M   'P 1'
#
loop_
_entity.id
_entity.type
_entity.pdbx_description
1 polymer ?
#
loop_
_entity_poly.entity_id
_entity_poly.type
_entity_poly.pdbx_seq_one_letter_code
_entity_poly.pdbx_strand_id
1 'polypeptide(L)'
;MRQLRVLAVAMVSMAGLAVAAPTAHAVDECLRTPWIGGYGNPGEVAPLTTTNGEAIVNIAFSGDWYPPDYCSGVTVTAQKTDGTLRRAVPLDERGGVGHPPALFIIGRVAIPLSNGAGDWVVTKVSRGTESITVSVPFRVRRGTTATLEQPATVTSPAKTLITGVVRHYGGTGTLVPSAGRVVRILKPQPIGSGMPPIRLGTVTTDRTGRYRAYVAISAPVSFQVSVDLTAQFGGARTGTVTARVRASLSPLTATPQAYIGRWWGVSGTAYPTRLATHLWLWNGAQWVSTYSIGVPAADGRFTRWWKPATAGTYRLRVSFGEAGDGPENVPLYRDVSVVVSPRPTSLTGTADATTATVIRPGTKMSTYGHLQVMYTSGTTGAFGNQQVVVQTRPRGQTATPYRTVGTATTTGTGYYYANWNVQADVDVRVAFLSPYQSIGSSFRWIRAVDVR
;
A
#
# COMPACT_ATOMS: atom_id res chain seq x y z
N MET A 1 6.30 59.48 -21.84
CA MET A 1 6.32 60.88 -21.27
C MET A 1 6.99 60.84 -19.92
N ARG A 2 7.95 61.79 -19.73
CA ARG A 2 8.74 62.09 -18.50
C ARG A 2 10.00 61.24 -18.33
N GLN A 3 11.05 61.74 -18.47
CA GLN A 3 11.92 62.97 -18.54
C GLN A 3 13.29 62.51 -18.04
N LEU A 4 14.26 62.57 -18.94
CA LEU A 4 15.70 62.60 -18.62
C LEU A 4 16.01 63.80 -17.73
N ARG A 5 16.85 63.58 -16.71
CA ARG A 5 17.65 64.67 -16.12
C ARG A 5 19.13 64.33 -16.26
N VAL A 6 19.74 65.07 -17.13
CA VAL A 6 21.19 65.22 -17.28
C VAL A 6 21.67 66.14 -16.14
N LEU A 7 22.67 65.68 -15.38
CA LEU A 7 23.45 66.55 -14.50
C LEU A 7 24.88 66.61 -15.00
N ALA A 8 25.21 67.75 -15.56
CA ALA A 8 26.57 68.14 -15.85
C ALA A 8 27.26 68.61 -14.57
N VAL A 9 28.45 68.06 -14.27
CA VAL A 9 29.32 68.59 -13.21
C VAL A 9 30.64 69.01 -13.81
N ALA A 10 30.97 70.28 -13.50
CA ALA A 10 32.08 71.01 -14.01
C ALA A 10 33.46 70.46 -13.61
N MET A 11 34.39 70.48 -14.57
CA MET A 11 35.81 70.31 -14.31
C MET A 11 36.37 71.59 -13.62
N VAL A 12 36.96 71.36 -12.46
CA VAL A 12 37.85 72.34 -11.86
C VAL A 12 39.27 71.80 -11.94
N SER A 13 40.08 72.36 -12.79
CA SER A 13 41.52 72.15 -12.86
C SER A 13 42.21 72.79 -11.66
N MET A 14 42.86 71.98 -10.80
CA MET A 14 43.89 72.49 -9.91
C MET A 14 45.19 71.77 -10.21
N ALA A 15 46.11 72.51 -10.74
CA ALA A 15 47.50 72.12 -10.89
C ALA A 15 48.24 72.19 -9.56
N GLY A 16 49.06 71.19 -9.29
CA GLY A 16 50.27 71.31 -8.49
C GLY A 16 50.20 70.94 -7.01
N LEU A 17 50.59 69.70 -6.74
CA LEU A 17 51.62 69.34 -5.72
C LEU A 17 51.82 67.84 -5.85
N ALA A 18 52.97 67.49 -6.41
CA ALA A 18 53.45 66.09 -6.40
C ALA A 18 53.89 65.72 -4.98
N VAL A 19 52.95 65.29 -4.16
CA VAL A 19 53.29 64.52 -2.99
C VAL A 19 53.46 63.10 -3.52
N ALA A 20 54.68 62.53 -3.36
CA ALA A 20 54.93 61.13 -3.62
C ALA A 20 53.90 60.32 -2.84
N ALA A 21 52.91 59.81 -3.55
CA ALA A 21 52.02 58.84 -2.99
C ALA A 21 52.83 57.64 -2.54
N PRO A 22 52.62 57.15 -1.31
CA PRO A 22 53.20 55.86 -0.95
C PRO A 22 52.70 54.88 -2.01
N THR A 23 53.64 54.14 -2.61
CA THR A 23 53.34 53.04 -3.52
C THR A 23 52.32 52.17 -2.79
N ALA A 24 51.08 52.28 -3.12
CA ALA A 24 50.06 51.37 -2.68
C ALA A 24 50.55 50.00 -3.23
N HIS A 25 51.12 49.20 -2.35
CA HIS A 25 51.40 47.80 -2.69
C HIS A 25 50.04 47.26 -3.16
N ALA A 26 49.94 46.89 -4.43
CA ALA A 26 48.80 46.21 -4.97
C ALA A 26 48.60 44.99 -4.07
N VAL A 27 47.52 45.01 -3.30
CA VAL A 27 47.15 43.85 -2.45
C VAL A 27 47.07 42.67 -3.40
N ASP A 28 47.87 41.64 -3.14
CA ASP A 28 47.85 40.43 -3.96
C ASP A 28 46.39 39.93 -4.07
N GLU A 29 45.86 39.98 -5.27
CA GLU A 29 44.45 39.63 -5.50
C GLU A 29 44.11 38.19 -5.11
N CYS A 30 45.11 37.34 -4.90
CA CYS A 30 45.00 36.00 -4.37
C CYS A 30 44.86 35.95 -2.84
N LEU A 31 45.06 37.08 -2.15
CA LEU A 31 44.90 37.17 -0.71
C LEU A 31 43.50 37.74 -0.38
N ARG A 32 42.50 36.92 -0.51
CA ARG A 32 41.06 37.27 -0.23
C ARG A 32 40.49 36.35 0.84
N THR A 33 39.37 36.77 1.38
CA THR A 33 38.59 35.91 2.31
C THR A 33 38.02 34.71 1.57
N PRO A 34 38.38 33.49 1.96
CA PRO A 34 37.94 32.29 1.29
C PRO A 34 36.47 31.99 1.59
N TRP A 35 35.84 31.32 0.66
CA TRP A 35 34.55 30.72 0.86
C TRP A 35 34.73 29.21 1.06
N ILE A 36 34.03 28.63 2.05
CA ILE A 36 34.13 27.21 2.38
C ILE A 36 32.75 26.61 2.20
N GLY A 37 32.64 25.61 1.35
CA GLY A 37 31.38 24.89 1.18
C GLY A 37 31.28 24.19 -0.16
N GLY A 38 30.58 23.09 -0.20
CA GLY A 38 30.01 22.51 -1.42
C GLY A 38 28.73 23.29 -1.84
N TYR A 39 28.31 23.07 -3.08
CA TYR A 39 27.09 23.69 -3.59
C TYR A 39 25.94 23.62 -2.57
N GLY A 40 25.51 24.72 -2.00
CA GLY A 40 24.25 24.88 -1.30
C GLY A 40 24.24 25.49 0.08
N ASN A 41 25.29 25.34 0.93
CA ASN A 41 25.30 25.98 2.26
C ASN A 41 26.73 26.42 2.64
N PRO A 42 26.98 27.74 2.78
CA PRO A 42 28.23 28.23 3.30
C PRO A 42 28.44 27.76 4.75
N GLY A 43 29.59 27.16 5.02
CA GLY A 43 29.97 26.71 6.37
C GLY A 43 29.73 25.23 6.70
N GLU A 44 29.01 24.48 5.85
CA GLU A 44 28.87 23.05 6.06
C GLU A 44 29.66 22.24 5.03
N VAL A 45 30.77 21.67 5.47
CA VAL A 45 31.56 20.73 4.65
C VAL A 45 31.29 19.31 5.10
N ALA A 46 30.63 18.56 4.26
CA ALA A 46 30.62 17.11 4.43
C ALA A 46 32.04 16.60 4.10
N PRO A 47 32.74 15.96 5.01
CA PRO A 47 34.06 15.43 4.71
C PRO A 47 33.94 14.39 3.60
N LEU A 48 34.64 14.61 2.49
CA LEU A 48 34.90 13.56 1.53
C LEU A 48 35.78 12.55 2.25
N THR A 49 35.26 11.35 2.47
CA THR A 49 35.98 10.26 3.11
C THR A 49 37.06 9.77 2.18
N THR A 50 38.33 9.89 2.61
CA THR A 50 39.44 9.26 1.92
C THR A 50 39.81 7.97 2.62
N THR A 51 40.36 7.04 1.88
CA THR A 51 40.93 5.79 2.40
C THR A 51 42.20 6.07 3.28
N ASN A 52 42.66 7.30 3.35
CA ASN A 52 43.89 7.68 4.04
C ASN A 52 43.66 8.28 5.43
N GLY A 53 42.43 8.25 5.97
CA GLY A 53 42.19 8.79 7.32
C GLY A 53 42.12 10.31 7.41
N GLU A 54 41.90 11.00 6.30
CA GLU A 54 41.78 12.45 6.22
C GLU A 54 40.45 12.91 5.68
N ALA A 55 39.96 14.04 6.18
CA ALA A 55 38.83 14.75 5.60
C ALA A 55 39.35 15.83 4.64
N ILE A 56 38.88 15.83 3.42
CA ILE A 56 39.24 16.86 2.45
C ILE A 56 38.18 17.97 2.49
N VAL A 57 38.65 19.17 2.79
CA VAL A 57 37.80 20.37 2.81
C VAL A 57 38.12 21.18 1.56
N ASN A 58 37.11 21.44 0.76
CA ASN A 58 37.24 22.34 -0.39
C ASN A 58 37.16 23.79 0.08
N ILE A 59 38.14 24.58 -0.29
CA ILE A 59 38.20 26.00 -0.03
C ILE A 59 38.18 26.71 -1.37
N ALA A 60 37.23 27.62 -1.55
CA ALA A 60 37.04 28.38 -2.77
C ALA A 60 37.29 29.87 -2.51
N PHE A 61 37.89 30.53 -3.46
CA PHE A 61 38.02 31.99 -3.48
C PHE A 61 37.12 32.53 -4.62
N SER A 62 36.35 33.53 -4.32
CA SER A 62 35.62 34.26 -5.36
C SER A 62 36.58 35.26 -6.02
N GLY A 63 36.70 35.25 -7.31
CA GLY A 63 37.52 36.19 -8.06
C GLY A 63 37.15 36.26 -9.53
N ASP A 64 37.63 37.30 -10.20
CA ASP A 64 37.57 37.38 -11.64
C ASP A 64 38.43 36.29 -12.29
N TRP A 65 38.24 36.07 -13.57
CA TRP A 65 38.88 34.99 -14.31
C TRP A 65 40.41 35.14 -14.33
N TYR A 66 41.14 34.31 -13.57
CA TYR A 66 42.61 34.23 -13.60
C TYR A 66 43.03 32.87 -14.18
N PRO A 67 44.20 32.82 -14.89
CA PRO A 67 44.77 31.55 -15.31
C PRO A 67 45.03 30.65 -14.09
N PRO A 68 44.95 29.34 -14.23
CA PRO A 68 45.04 28.38 -13.11
C PRO A 68 46.30 28.52 -12.26
N ASP A 69 47.40 29.07 -12.81
CA ASP A 69 48.67 29.22 -12.09
C ASP A 69 48.81 30.59 -11.41
N TYR A 70 47.83 31.50 -11.55
CA TYR A 70 47.96 32.87 -11.06
C TYR A 70 48.06 32.98 -9.53
N CYS A 71 47.39 32.09 -8.82
CA CYS A 71 47.40 32.03 -7.36
C CYS A 71 48.23 30.89 -6.80
N SER A 72 49.22 30.40 -7.56
CA SER A 72 50.15 29.38 -7.08
C SER A 72 50.88 29.81 -5.80
N GLY A 73 51.13 28.88 -4.89
CA GLY A 73 51.81 29.12 -3.64
C GLY A 73 50.96 29.74 -2.53
N VAL A 74 49.66 29.85 -2.70
CA VAL A 74 48.77 30.25 -1.60
C VAL A 74 48.68 29.15 -0.55
N THR A 75 48.84 29.53 0.71
CA THR A 75 48.74 28.66 1.88
C THR A 75 47.58 29.13 2.75
N VAL A 76 46.70 28.20 3.13
CA VAL A 76 45.61 28.44 4.05
C VAL A 76 45.90 27.85 5.41
N THR A 77 45.74 28.63 6.45
CA THR A 77 45.83 28.15 7.83
C THR A 77 44.45 27.97 8.40
N ALA A 78 44.12 26.73 8.72
CA ALA A 78 42.89 26.37 9.43
C ALA A 78 43.24 25.90 10.85
N GLN A 79 42.43 26.30 11.81
CA GLN A 79 42.61 25.97 13.22
C GLN A 79 41.29 25.45 13.77
N LYS A 80 41.36 24.38 14.58
CA LYS A 80 40.21 23.91 15.34
C LYS A 80 39.82 24.94 16.40
N THR A 81 38.55 25.19 16.62
CA THR A 81 38.08 26.26 17.53
C THR A 81 38.52 26.03 18.98
N ASP A 82 38.80 24.78 19.37
CA ASP A 82 39.36 24.45 20.68
C ASP A 82 40.91 24.69 20.78
N GLY A 83 41.52 25.15 19.71
CA GLY A 83 42.96 25.42 19.66
C GLY A 83 43.86 24.20 19.56
N THR A 84 43.31 22.99 19.61
CA THR A 84 44.09 21.74 19.70
C THR A 84 44.85 21.36 18.42
N LEU A 85 44.39 21.83 17.27
CA LEU A 85 44.97 21.52 15.96
C LEU A 85 45.07 22.76 15.09
N ARG A 86 46.21 22.96 14.50
CA ARG A 86 46.47 23.99 13.50
C ARG A 86 47.09 23.34 12.27
N ARG A 87 46.59 23.65 11.10
CA ARG A 87 47.13 23.18 9.82
C ARG A 87 47.35 24.34 8.89
N ALA A 88 48.55 24.45 8.35
CA ALA A 88 48.88 25.31 7.22
C ALA A 88 49.10 24.37 6.02
N VAL A 89 48.32 24.50 5.00
CA VAL A 89 48.31 23.59 3.86
C VAL A 89 48.37 24.42 2.58
N PRO A 90 49.32 24.15 1.68
CA PRO A 90 49.29 24.76 0.36
C PRO A 90 48.01 24.33 -0.35
N LEU A 91 47.40 25.27 -1.04
CA LEU A 91 46.27 24.98 -1.88
C LEU A 91 46.73 24.17 -3.09
N ASP A 92 46.17 22.99 -3.26
CA ASP A 92 46.36 22.20 -4.48
C ASP A 92 45.40 22.80 -5.55
N GLU A 93 45.98 23.56 -6.45
CA GLU A 93 45.27 24.24 -7.53
C GLU A 93 44.70 23.21 -8.54
N ARG A 94 43.47 22.81 -8.35
CA ARG A 94 42.73 22.14 -9.41
C ARG A 94 41.73 23.13 -9.96
N GLY A 95 42.00 23.60 -11.18
CA GLY A 95 41.09 24.48 -11.91
C GLY A 95 39.65 23.95 -11.88
N GLY A 96 38.75 24.73 -11.33
CA GLY A 96 37.33 24.39 -11.29
C GLY A 96 36.76 24.43 -12.69
N VAL A 97 36.19 23.32 -13.11
CA VAL A 97 35.32 23.29 -14.31
C VAL A 97 33.96 23.88 -13.90
N GLY A 98 33.79 25.16 -14.16
CA GLY A 98 32.53 25.87 -13.88
C GLY A 98 32.14 26.77 -15.06
N HIS A 99 30.86 26.83 -15.36
CA HIS A 99 30.34 27.77 -16.35
C HIS A 99 30.52 29.23 -15.92
N PRO A 100 30.90 30.14 -16.79
CA PRO A 100 30.98 31.58 -16.45
C PRO A 100 29.60 32.08 -15.94
N PRO A 101 29.51 32.98 -14.94
CA PRO A 101 30.50 34.01 -14.62
C PRO A 101 31.23 33.89 -13.25
N ALA A 102 31.28 32.74 -12.63
CA ALA A 102 31.96 32.60 -11.33
C ALA A 102 33.07 31.58 -11.40
N LEU A 103 34.29 32.01 -11.55
CA LEU A 103 35.46 31.15 -11.41
C LEU A 103 35.85 31.02 -9.97
N PHE A 104 35.94 29.80 -9.50
CA PHE A 104 36.40 29.48 -8.16
C PHE A 104 37.77 28.82 -8.25
N ILE A 105 38.74 29.36 -7.59
CA ILE A 105 39.98 28.60 -7.27
C ILE A 105 39.57 27.67 -6.14
N ILE A 106 39.58 26.37 -6.40
CA ILE A 106 39.28 25.36 -5.38
C ILE A 106 40.57 24.78 -4.88
N GLY A 107 40.92 25.14 -3.64
CA GLY A 107 41.96 24.46 -2.91
C GLY A 107 41.39 23.35 -2.02
N ARG A 108 42.23 22.37 -1.72
CA ARG A 108 41.87 21.28 -0.83
C ARG A 108 42.78 21.30 0.41
N VAL A 109 42.11 21.27 1.58
CA VAL A 109 42.82 21.11 2.86
C VAL A 109 42.52 19.75 3.42
N ALA A 110 43.53 18.93 3.61
CA ALA A 110 43.43 17.63 4.26
C ALA A 110 43.43 17.80 5.78
N ILE A 111 42.42 17.39 6.45
CA ILE A 111 42.28 17.41 7.92
C ILE A 111 42.25 15.98 8.43
N PRO A 112 43.17 15.61 9.37
CA PRO A 112 43.24 14.24 9.87
C PRO A 112 41.97 13.88 10.64
N LEU A 113 41.39 12.71 10.35
CA LEU A 113 40.20 12.21 11.03
C LEU A 113 40.48 11.83 12.49
N SER A 114 41.73 11.55 12.86
CA SER A 114 42.10 11.16 14.23
C SER A 114 41.56 12.13 15.28
N ASN A 115 41.73 13.45 15.05
CA ASN A 115 41.23 14.49 15.94
C ASN A 115 40.52 15.63 15.20
N GLY A 116 40.22 15.43 13.92
CA GLY A 116 39.80 16.50 13.02
C GLY A 116 38.31 16.85 13.02
N ALA A 117 37.44 15.98 13.55
CA ALA A 117 36.02 16.29 13.60
C ALA A 117 35.70 17.43 14.60
N GLY A 118 34.83 18.32 14.24
CA GLY A 118 34.42 19.46 15.07
C GLY A 118 34.40 20.77 14.30
N ASP A 119 34.38 21.86 15.05
CA ASP A 119 34.36 23.21 14.51
C ASP A 119 35.77 23.72 14.24
N TRP A 120 35.94 24.32 13.09
CA TRP A 120 37.20 24.86 12.58
C TRP A 120 36.98 26.29 12.10
N VAL A 121 38.05 27.02 12.03
CA VAL A 121 38.10 28.37 11.45
C VAL A 121 39.31 28.52 10.57
N VAL A 122 39.18 29.06 9.38
CA VAL A 122 40.29 29.56 8.60
C VAL A 122 40.71 30.86 9.22
N THR A 123 41.96 30.93 9.68
CA THR A 123 42.49 32.12 10.41
C THR A 123 43.43 32.97 9.58
N LYS A 124 44.06 32.39 8.54
CA LYS A 124 45.06 33.07 7.75
C LYS A 124 45.09 32.54 6.32
N VAL A 125 45.26 33.43 5.36
CA VAL A 125 45.64 33.13 3.99
C VAL A 125 46.94 33.83 3.72
N SER A 126 47.95 33.14 3.17
CA SER A 126 49.29 33.68 2.92
C SER A 126 49.85 33.23 1.59
N ARG A 127 50.64 34.10 0.95
CA ARG A 127 51.39 33.83 -0.27
C ARG A 127 52.77 34.48 -0.17
N GLY A 128 53.82 33.68 -0.20
CA GLY A 128 55.16 34.17 0.08
C GLY A 128 55.24 34.82 1.46
N THR A 129 55.67 36.10 1.51
CA THR A 129 55.79 36.89 2.74
C THR A 129 54.48 37.63 3.10
N GLU A 130 53.52 37.73 2.19
CA GLU A 130 52.27 38.44 2.41
C GLU A 130 51.22 37.53 3.04
N SER A 131 50.36 38.14 3.83
CA SER A 131 49.27 37.40 4.43
C SER A 131 48.14 38.29 4.88
N ILE A 132 46.94 37.73 4.88
CA ILE A 132 45.75 38.34 5.48
C ILE A 132 45.23 37.46 6.61
N THR A 133 44.71 38.10 7.63
CA THR A 133 43.97 37.43 8.71
C THR A 133 42.51 37.39 8.32
N VAL A 134 41.89 36.21 8.44
CA VAL A 134 40.47 35.97 8.12
C VAL A 134 39.83 35.22 9.27
N SER A 135 38.51 35.16 9.27
CA SER A 135 37.74 34.34 10.23
C SER A 135 36.55 33.69 9.51
N VAL A 136 36.83 32.54 8.92
CA VAL A 136 35.80 31.78 8.17
C VAL A 136 35.53 30.47 8.88
N PRO A 137 34.42 30.37 9.60
CA PRO A 137 34.09 29.16 10.33
C PRO A 137 33.60 28.04 9.38
N PHE A 138 33.95 26.81 9.72
CA PHE A 138 33.43 25.64 9.05
C PHE A 138 33.41 24.44 10.01
N ARG A 139 32.64 23.41 9.65
CA ARG A 139 32.51 22.22 10.47
C ARG A 139 32.97 20.98 9.71
N VAL A 140 33.88 20.24 10.31
CA VAL A 140 34.34 18.94 9.81
C VAL A 140 33.55 17.84 10.50
N ARG A 141 32.95 16.96 9.71
CA ARG A 141 32.21 15.81 10.21
C ARG A 141 32.86 14.52 9.75
N ARG A 142 32.76 13.47 10.55
CA ARG A 142 33.17 12.13 10.12
C ARG A 142 32.19 11.60 9.10
N GLY A 143 32.68 11.10 7.98
CA GLY A 143 31.82 10.47 6.97
C GLY A 143 31.09 9.28 7.55
N THR A 144 29.83 9.11 7.13
CA THR A 144 28.94 8.03 7.57
C THR A 144 28.52 7.21 6.38
N THR A 145 28.44 5.90 6.55
CA THR A 145 27.86 4.97 5.59
C THR A 145 26.70 4.24 6.24
N ALA A 146 25.72 3.87 5.44
CA ALA A 146 24.59 3.04 5.88
C ALA A 146 24.35 1.93 4.87
N THR A 147 23.99 0.76 5.37
CA THR A 147 23.52 -0.35 4.55
C THR A 147 22.05 -0.58 4.81
N LEU A 148 21.37 -1.16 3.84
CA LEU A 148 19.98 -1.61 3.95
C LEU A 148 19.94 -3.03 3.38
N GLU A 149 19.60 -3.99 4.25
CA GLU A 149 19.51 -5.38 3.87
C GLU A 149 18.19 -5.64 3.12
N GLN A 150 18.21 -6.58 2.18
CA GLN A 150 16.99 -6.97 1.44
C GLN A 150 15.99 -7.61 2.42
N PRO A 151 14.79 -7.03 2.60
CA PRO A 151 13.79 -7.62 3.47
C PRO A 151 13.30 -8.97 2.94
N ALA A 152 12.98 -9.88 3.87
CA ALA A 152 12.32 -11.14 3.50
C ALA A 152 10.95 -10.87 2.87
N THR A 153 10.56 -11.76 1.93
CA THR A 153 9.19 -11.75 1.40
C THR A 153 8.21 -12.16 2.50
N VAL A 154 7.14 -11.38 2.69
CA VAL A 154 6.12 -11.63 3.70
C VAL A 154 4.76 -11.86 3.07
N THR A 155 3.87 -12.58 3.77
CA THR A 155 2.47 -12.73 3.33
C THR A 155 1.64 -11.59 3.91
N SER A 156 0.95 -10.85 3.07
CA SER A 156 0.09 -9.71 3.47
C SER A 156 -1.16 -10.16 4.22
N PRO A 157 -1.64 -9.41 5.25
CA PRO A 157 -0.99 -8.27 5.86
C PRO A 157 0.09 -8.69 6.85
N ALA A 158 1.24 -8.06 6.82
CA ALA A 158 2.32 -8.39 7.73
C ALA A 158 3.21 -7.19 8.06
N LYS A 159 4.05 -7.37 9.07
CA LYS A 159 5.16 -6.47 9.33
C LYS A 159 6.42 -7.06 8.71
N THR A 160 7.10 -6.28 7.88
CA THR A 160 8.42 -6.65 7.39
C THR A 160 9.49 -6.09 8.30
N LEU A 161 10.56 -6.84 8.50
CA LEU A 161 11.72 -6.41 9.27
C LEU A 161 12.69 -5.69 8.34
N ILE A 162 13.00 -4.45 8.65
CA ILE A 162 14.00 -3.62 7.98
C ILE A 162 15.24 -3.60 8.84
N THR A 163 16.39 -4.04 8.30
CA THR A 163 17.66 -4.14 9.01
C THR A 163 18.80 -3.54 8.19
N GLY A 164 19.86 -3.22 8.88
CA GLY A 164 21.12 -2.77 8.29
C GLY A 164 22.10 -2.28 9.34
N VAL A 165 23.19 -1.68 8.87
CA VAL A 165 24.29 -1.21 9.70
C VAL A 165 24.65 0.22 9.32
N VAL A 166 24.90 1.05 10.33
CA VAL A 166 25.48 2.39 10.18
C VAL A 166 26.90 2.36 10.70
N ARG A 167 27.81 2.86 9.90
CA ARG A 167 29.23 2.99 10.26
C ARG A 167 29.71 4.41 9.99
N HIS A 168 30.73 4.83 10.69
CA HIS A 168 31.45 6.09 10.41
C HIS A 168 32.95 5.84 10.31
N TYR A 169 33.65 6.76 9.66
CA TYR A 169 35.11 6.67 9.61
C TYR A 169 35.72 7.02 10.96
N GLY A 170 36.45 6.09 11.54
CA GLY A 170 37.25 6.27 12.74
C GLY A 170 38.47 7.16 12.49
N GLY A 171 39.28 7.41 13.54
CA GLY A 171 40.46 8.22 13.46
C GLY A 171 41.56 7.67 12.53
N THR A 172 41.56 6.38 12.29
CA THR A 172 42.50 5.68 11.38
C THR A 172 41.97 5.58 9.95
N GLY A 173 40.83 6.17 9.63
CA GLY A 173 40.19 6.03 8.32
C GLY A 173 39.45 4.72 8.11
N THR A 174 39.40 3.85 9.10
CA THR A 174 38.61 2.60 9.06
C THR A 174 37.16 2.84 9.43
N LEU A 175 36.24 2.05 8.85
CA LEU A 175 34.81 2.09 9.18
C LEU A 175 34.54 1.37 10.51
N VAL A 176 34.11 2.12 11.51
CA VAL A 176 33.73 1.61 12.83
C VAL A 176 32.20 1.72 13.04
N PRO A 177 31.62 0.88 13.91
CA PRO A 177 30.19 0.94 14.23
C PRO A 177 29.77 2.33 14.74
N SER A 178 28.57 2.79 14.33
CA SER A 178 28.03 4.08 14.73
C SER A 178 26.80 3.89 15.60
N ALA A 179 27.01 3.82 16.90
CA ALA A 179 25.93 3.67 17.90
C ALA A 179 25.15 4.96 18.10
N GLY A 180 23.87 4.82 18.55
CA GLY A 180 23.03 5.96 18.92
C GLY A 180 22.59 6.86 17.76
N ARG A 181 22.75 6.41 16.50
CA ARG A 181 22.38 7.20 15.32
C ARG A 181 20.89 7.05 15.02
N VAL A 182 20.24 8.17 14.77
CA VAL A 182 18.85 8.19 14.31
C VAL A 182 18.80 7.80 12.84
N VAL A 183 18.03 6.73 12.57
CA VAL A 183 17.84 6.15 11.24
C VAL A 183 16.37 6.32 10.88
N ARG A 184 16.09 6.97 9.75
CA ARG A 184 14.76 7.15 9.20
C ARG A 184 14.52 6.17 8.08
N ILE A 185 13.45 5.41 8.17
CA ILE A 185 13.00 4.51 7.10
C ILE A 185 12.02 5.28 6.24
N LEU A 186 12.33 5.37 4.96
CA LEU A 186 11.63 6.20 4.00
C LEU A 186 11.05 5.35 2.87
N LYS A 187 9.87 5.72 2.40
CA LYS A 187 9.32 5.30 1.11
C LYS A 187 9.68 6.37 0.09
N PRO A 188 10.53 6.06 -0.91
CA PRO A 188 10.84 7.01 -1.97
C PRO A 188 9.58 7.34 -2.77
N GLN A 189 9.49 8.56 -3.23
CA GLN A 189 8.46 8.99 -4.19
C GLN A 189 8.97 8.77 -5.62
N PRO A 190 8.06 8.71 -6.61
CA PRO A 190 8.47 8.60 -8.00
C PRO A 190 9.45 9.72 -8.41
N ILE A 191 10.43 9.36 -9.20
CA ILE A 191 11.40 10.33 -9.74
C ILE A 191 10.63 11.39 -10.53
N GLY A 192 10.93 12.67 -10.28
CA GLY A 192 10.27 13.80 -10.93
C GLY A 192 8.99 14.28 -10.26
N SER A 193 8.50 13.63 -9.20
CA SER A 193 7.31 14.08 -8.48
C SER A 193 7.50 15.38 -7.68
N GLY A 194 8.74 15.77 -7.39
CA GLY A 194 9.05 16.91 -6.51
C GLY A 194 8.64 16.71 -5.05
N MET A 195 8.00 15.60 -4.72
CA MET A 195 7.53 15.32 -3.35
C MET A 195 8.64 14.72 -2.49
N PRO A 196 8.72 15.11 -1.21
CA PRO A 196 9.67 14.49 -0.28
C PRO A 196 9.29 13.02 -0.02
N PRO A 197 10.27 12.16 0.30
CA PRO A 197 10.02 10.77 0.69
C PRO A 197 9.11 10.68 1.91
N ILE A 198 8.21 9.70 1.93
CA ILE A 198 7.31 9.46 3.06
C ILE A 198 8.07 8.71 4.15
N ARG A 199 8.06 9.26 5.38
CA ARG A 199 8.65 8.60 6.54
C ARG A 199 7.73 7.48 7.04
N LEU A 200 8.23 6.24 7.02
CA LEU A 200 7.53 5.04 7.49
C LEU A 200 7.89 4.68 8.93
N GLY A 201 9.05 5.09 9.41
CA GLY A 201 9.50 4.81 10.76
C GLY A 201 10.81 5.50 11.11
N THR A 202 11.14 5.45 12.37
CA THR A 202 12.41 5.95 12.91
C THR A 202 12.91 4.96 13.95
N VAL A 203 14.21 4.70 13.97
CA VAL A 203 14.87 3.78 14.89
C VAL A 203 16.27 4.31 15.21
N THR A 204 16.82 3.88 16.33
CA THR A 204 18.20 4.23 16.73
C THR A 204 19.10 3.01 16.60
N THR A 205 20.35 3.21 16.17
CA THR A 205 21.33 2.13 16.08
C THR A 205 21.78 1.68 17.47
N ASP A 206 22.01 0.39 17.62
CA ASP A 206 22.59 -0.21 18.82
C ASP A 206 24.11 0.04 18.93
N ARG A 207 24.74 -0.55 19.96
CA ARG A 207 26.18 -0.42 20.20
C ARG A 207 27.06 -0.97 19.06
N THR A 208 26.52 -1.87 18.25
CA THR A 208 27.20 -2.46 17.07
C THR A 208 26.91 -1.71 15.79
N GLY A 209 26.21 -0.57 15.87
CA GLY A 209 25.78 0.21 14.71
C GLY A 209 24.61 -0.40 13.94
N ARG A 210 24.00 -1.51 14.41
CA ARG A 210 22.87 -2.15 13.77
C ARG A 210 21.57 -1.43 14.11
N TYR A 211 20.65 -1.42 13.16
CA TYR A 211 19.27 -0.98 13.36
C TYR A 211 18.29 -2.05 12.94
N ARG A 212 17.12 -2.09 13.60
CA ARG A 212 16.01 -3.00 13.31
C ARG A 212 14.70 -2.26 13.48
N ALA A 213 13.83 -2.33 12.50
CA ALA A 213 12.50 -1.74 12.57
C ALA A 213 11.48 -2.63 11.87
N TYR A 214 10.28 -2.73 12.43
CA TYR A 214 9.16 -3.40 11.81
C TYR A 214 8.26 -2.38 11.13
N VAL A 215 8.01 -2.56 9.84
CA VAL A 215 7.14 -1.71 9.04
C VAL A 215 5.96 -2.54 8.55
N ALA A 216 4.73 -2.08 8.82
CA ALA A 216 3.53 -2.72 8.30
C ALA A 216 3.43 -2.48 6.79
N ILE A 217 3.22 -3.55 6.03
CA ILE A 217 3.04 -3.51 4.58
C ILE A 217 1.86 -4.36 4.16
N SER A 218 1.08 -3.85 3.22
CA SER A 218 -0.05 -4.56 2.59
C SER A 218 0.15 -4.79 1.09
N ALA A 219 1.21 -4.22 0.54
CA ALA A 219 1.60 -4.33 -0.88
C ALA A 219 3.13 -4.23 -0.98
N PRO A 220 3.76 -4.61 -2.09
CA PRO A 220 5.17 -4.36 -2.33
C PRO A 220 5.52 -2.89 -2.11
N VAL A 221 6.53 -2.63 -1.31
CA VAL A 221 6.98 -1.28 -0.94
C VAL A 221 8.47 -1.18 -1.07
N SER A 222 8.91 -0.13 -1.75
CA SER A 222 10.33 0.23 -1.81
C SER A 222 10.72 1.02 -0.58
N PHE A 223 11.89 0.72 -0.03
CA PHE A 223 12.47 1.36 1.14
C PHE A 223 13.81 1.98 0.81
N GLN A 224 14.08 3.08 1.44
CA GLN A 224 15.37 3.74 1.52
C GLN A 224 15.61 4.13 2.97
N VAL A 225 16.86 4.16 3.38
CA VAL A 225 17.22 4.58 4.72
C VAL A 225 18.03 5.86 4.66
N SER A 226 17.72 6.80 5.55
CA SER A 226 18.46 8.02 5.77
C SER A 226 18.93 8.09 7.22
N VAL A 227 20.21 8.38 7.41
CA VAL A 227 20.80 8.61 8.71
C VAL A 227 20.97 10.11 8.92
N ASP A 228 20.50 10.60 10.05
CA ASP A 228 20.52 12.03 10.34
C ASP A 228 21.94 12.57 10.51
N LEU A 229 22.13 13.77 10.00
CA LEU A 229 23.31 14.58 10.22
C LEU A 229 23.41 14.98 11.70
N THR A 230 24.60 14.95 12.27
CA THR A 230 24.87 15.46 13.62
C THR A 230 26.06 16.40 13.61
N ALA A 231 26.37 17.03 14.74
CA ALA A 231 27.54 17.91 14.85
C ALA A 231 28.87 17.21 14.51
N GLN A 232 29.01 15.93 14.84
CA GLN A 232 30.26 15.17 14.68
C GLN A 232 30.26 14.24 13.46
N PHE A 233 29.08 13.83 12.96
CA PHE A 233 28.97 12.81 11.92
C PHE A 233 28.12 13.30 10.76
N GLY A 234 28.55 13.00 9.55
CA GLY A 234 27.77 13.22 8.34
C GLY A 234 26.50 12.41 8.30
N GLY A 235 25.56 12.85 7.47
CA GLY A 235 24.40 12.05 7.09
C GLY A 235 24.78 10.94 6.11
N ALA A 236 23.92 9.94 5.98
CA ALA A 236 24.05 8.91 4.96
C ALA A 236 22.68 8.56 4.40
N ARG A 237 22.64 8.12 3.14
CA ARG A 237 21.45 7.60 2.49
C ARG A 237 21.81 6.32 1.74
N THR A 238 20.94 5.32 1.82
CA THR A 238 21.14 4.05 1.10
C THR A 238 20.55 4.11 -0.30
N GLY A 239 20.91 3.12 -1.12
CA GLY A 239 20.09 2.75 -2.28
C GLY A 239 18.69 2.28 -1.86
N THR A 240 17.87 1.97 -2.85
CA THR A 240 16.50 1.52 -2.64
C THR A 240 16.44 -0.01 -2.69
N VAL A 241 15.74 -0.62 -1.74
CA VAL A 241 15.36 -2.04 -1.78
C VAL A 241 13.84 -2.18 -1.73
N THR A 242 13.30 -3.23 -2.34
CA THR A 242 11.86 -3.47 -2.37
C THR A 242 11.50 -4.69 -1.53
N ALA A 243 10.68 -4.50 -0.51
CA ALA A 243 10.06 -5.62 0.20
C ALA A 243 8.97 -6.22 -0.67
N ARG A 244 9.05 -7.52 -0.89
CA ARG A 244 8.07 -8.29 -1.65
C ARG A 244 6.97 -8.79 -0.74
N VAL A 245 5.74 -8.78 -1.25
CA VAL A 245 4.55 -9.21 -0.53
C VAL A 245 3.86 -10.28 -1.36
N ARG A 246 3.68 -11.46 -0.78
CA ARG A 246 2.83 -12.50 -1.37
C ARG A 246 1.37 -12.17 -1.15
N ALA A 247 0.58 -12.38 -2.16
CA ALA A 247 -0.88 -12.32 -2.05
C ALA A 247 -1.39 -13.36 -1.05
N SER A 248 -2.49 -13.05 -0.38
CA SER A 248 -3.19 -13.99 0.49
C SER A 248 -4.68 -13.97 0.21
N LEU A 249 -5.29 -15.14 0.25
CA LEU A 249 -6.73 -15.34 0.12
C LEU A 249 -7.15 -16.31 1.22
N SER A 250 -8.02 -15.84 2.13
CA SER A 250 -8.53 -16.66 3.24
C SER A 250 -9.38 -17.82 2.74
N PRO A 251 -9.69 -18.80 3.60
CA PRO A 251 -10.83 -19.68 3.38
C PRO A 251 -12.09 -18.87 3.08
N LEU A 252 -12.93 -19.39 2.19
CA LEU A 252 -14.17 -18.73 1.80
C LEU A 252 -15.30 -19.08 2.78
N THR A 253 -16.15 -18.11 3.05
CA THR A 253 -17.39 -18.30 3.78
C THR A 253 -18.54 -18.15 2.80
N ALA A 254 -19.38 -19.15 2.71
CA ALA A 254 -20.57 -19.17 1.85
C ALA A 254 -21.65 -20.03 2.47
N THR A 255 -22.92 -19.72 2.17
CA THR A 255 -24.01 -20.65 2.47
C THR A 255 -23.93 -21.87 1.55
N PRO A 256 -24.01 -23.10 2.07
CA PRO A 256 -23.87 -24.29 1.25
C PRO A 256 -25.01 -24.49 0.26
N GLN A 257 -26.13 -23.80 0.46
CA GLN A 257 -27.34 -23.90 -0.33
C GLN A 257 -27.72 -22.56 -0.95
N ALA A 258 -28.12 -22.58 -2.19
CA ALA A 258 -28.68 -21.47 -2.94
C ALA A 258 -30.06 -21.83 -3.54
N TYR A 259 -30.79 -20.82 -3.97
CA TYR A 259 -32.08 -21.01 -4.63
C TYR A 259 -32.09 -20.32 -6.00
N ILE A 260 -32.76 -20.95 -6.96
CA ILE A 260 -32.91 -20.41 -8.32
C ILE A 260 -33.42 -18.98 -8.28
N GLY A 261 -32.78 -18.08 -9.02
CA GLY A 261 -33.17 -16.68 -9.15
C GLY A 261 -32.90 -15.81 -7.91
N ARG A 262 -32.24 -16.35 -6.88
CA ARG A 262 -31.84 -15.60 -5.69
C ARG A 262 -30.36 -15.33 -5.69
N TRP A 263 -29.96 -14.14 -5.24
CA TRP A 263 -28.55 -13.82 -5.07
C TRP A 263 -27.94 -14.71 -3.99
N TRP A 264 -26.83 -15.35 -4.34
CA TRP A 264 -26.00 -16.12 -3.45
C TRP A 264 -24.63 -15.43 -3.34
N GLY A 265 -24.09 -15.37 -2.14
CA GLY A 265 -22.85 -14.66 -1.87
C GLY A 265 -21.75 -15.55 -1.30
N VAL A 266 -20.52 -15.28 -1.70
CA VAL A 266 -19.30 -15.85 -1.13
C VAL A 266 -18.41 -14.71 -0.62
N SER A 267 -17.91 -14.85 0.59
CA SER A 267 -17.11 -13.83 1.28
C SER A 267 -15.78 -14.39 1.73
N GLY A 268 -14.83 -13.50 1.94
CA GLY A 268 -13.51 -13.82 2.45
C GLY A 268 -12.69 -12.57 2.70
N THR A 269 -11.40 -12.76 2.95
CA THR A 269 -10.42 -11.68 3.00
C THR A 269 -9.31 -11.92 1.99
N ALA A 270 -8.86 -10.87 1.34
CA ALA A 270 -7.80 -10.93 0.35
C ALA A 270 -6.86 -9.71 0.45
N TYR A 271 -5.58 -9.95 0.33
CA TYR A 271 -4.54 -8.91 0.38
C TYR A 271 -3.49 -9.17 -0.71
N PRO A 272 -2.93 -8.12 -1.32
CA PRO A 272 -3.16 -6.69 -1.08
C PRO A 272 -4.50 -6.20 -1.64
N THR A 273 -5.15 -5.26 -0.96
CA THR A 273 -6.51 -4.78 -1.30
C THR A 273 -6.63 -4.06 -2.66
N ARG A 274 -5.51 -3.78 -3.32
CA ARG A 274 -5.48 -3.20 -4.67
C ARG A 274 -5.77 -4.21 -5.79
N LEU A 275 -5.65 -5.51 -5.51
CA LEU A 275 -5.90 -6.56 -6.49
C LEU A 275 -7.37 -6.97 -6.47
N ALA A 276 -7.93 -7.23 -7.63
CA ALA A 276 -9.32 -7.65 -7.74
C ALA A 276 -9.52 -9.11 -7.31
N THR A 277 -10.67 -9.40 -6.71
CA THR A 277 -11.22 -10.75 -6.59
C THR A 277 -12.28 -10.94 -7.65
N HIS A 278 -12.32 -12.11 -8.29
CA HIS A 278 -13.24 -12.44 -9.35
C HIS A 278 -13.92 -13.77 -9.06
N LEU A 279 -15.22 -13.86 -9.27
CA LEU A 279 -15.98 -15.09 -9.11
C LEU A 279 -16.23 -15.75 -10.47
N TRP A 280 -15.82 -16.99 -10.57
CA TRP A 280 -15.95 -17.83 -11.77
C TRP A 280 -16.90 -18.98 -11.52
N LEU A 281 -17.58 -19.41 -12.57
CA LEU A 281 -18.44 -20.58 -12.61
C LEU A 281 -17.82 -21.65 -13.52
N TRP A 282 -17.77 -22.89 -13.07
CA TRP A 282 -17.41 -24.04 -13.91
C TRP A 282 -18.62 -24.47 -14.73
N ASN A 283 -18.52 -24.39 -16.04
CA ASN A 283 -19.61 -24.76 -16.98
C ASN A 283 -19.55 -26.23 -17.46
N GLY A 284 -18.68 -27.04 -16.88
CA GLY A 284 -18.43 -28.43 -17.29
C GLY A 284 -17.18 -28.59 -18.15
N ALA A 285 -16.72 -27.55 -18.84
CA ALA A 285 -15.54 -27.57 -19.70
C ALA A 285 -14.47 -26.54 -19.27
N GLN A 286 -14.91 -25.34 -18.86
CA GLN A 286 -14.00 -24.26 -18.51
C GLN A 286 -14.62 -23.35 -17.43
N TRP A 287 -13.77 -22.53 -16.82
CA TRP A 287 -14.19 -21.47 -15.91
C TRP A 287 -14.70 -20.27 -16.71
N VAL A 288 -15.93 -19.86 -16.48
CA VAL A 288 -16.57 -18.70 -17.12
C VAL A 288 -16.83 -17.62 -16.08
N SER A 289 -16.66 -16.36 -16.48
CA SER A 289 -16.89 -15.21 -15.61
C SER A 289 -18.36 -15.12 -15.20
N THR A 290 -18.60 -14.89 -13.91
CA THR A 290 -19.93 -14.50 -13.42
C THR A 290 -20.15 -12.99 -13.48
N TYR A 291 -19.16 -12.21 -13.98
CA TYR A 291 -19.10 -10.74 -13.95
C TYR A 291 -19.08 -10.14 -12.54
N SER A 292 -18.95 -10.97 -11.51
CA SER A 292 -18.77 -10.51 -10.12
C SER A 292 -17.30 -10.30 -9.83
N ILE A 293 -16.81 -9.10 -10.10
CA ILE A 293 -15.43 -8.68 -9.92
C ILE A 293 -15.35 -7.42 -9.06
N GLY A 294 -14.26 -7.20 -8.36
CA GLY A 294 -13.98 -5.97 -7.63
C GLY A 294 -12.82 -6.11 -6.67
N VAL A 295 -12.31 -5.00 -6.19
CA VAL A 295 -11.26 -4.98 -5.16
C VAL A 295 -11.86 -5.24 -3.77
N PRO A 296 -11.10 -5.83 -2.84
CA PRO A 296 -11.49 -5.90 -1.43
C PRO A 296 -11.63 -4.51 -0.80
N ALA A 297 -12.36 -4.42 0.28
CA ALA A 297 -12.39 -3.23 1.13
C ALA A 297 -11.01 -2.97 1.78
N ALA A 298 -10.82 -1.80 2.41
CA ALA A 298 -9.55 -1.42 3.03
C ALA A 298 -9.08 -2.41 4.11
N ASP A 299 -10.01 -3.11 4.77
CA ASP A 299 -9.76 -4.17 5.75
C ASP A 299 -9.53 -5.55 5.12
N GLY A 300 -9.47 -5.63 3.79
CA GLY A 300 -9.28 -6.84 3.02
C GLY A 300 -10.53 -7.65 2.77
N ARG A 301 -11.68 -7.30 3.35
CA ARG A 301 -12.92 -8.05 3.18
C ARG A 301 -13.49 -7.88 1.79
N PHE A 302 -14.07 -8.96 1.27
CA PHE A 302 -14.83 -8.93 0.02
C PHE A 302 -16.05 -9.83 0.12
N THR A 303 -17.06 -9.53 -0.72
CA THR A 303 -18.19 -10.42 -1.04
C THR A 303 -18.38 -10.40 -2.54
N ARG A 304 -18.60 -11.60 -3.12
CA ARG A 304 -18.91 -11.77 -4.54
C ARG A 304 -20.26 -12.44 -4.65
N TRP A 305 -21.05 -12.00 -5.59
CA TRP A 305 -22.42 -12.40 -5.74
C TRP A 305 -22.66 -13.14 -7.06
N TRP A 306 -23.50 -14.13 -7.01
CA TRP A 306 -23.94 -14.89 -8.16
C TRP A 306 -25.44 -15.19 -8.05
N LYS A 307 -26.15 -15.22 -9.21
CA LYS A 307 -27.58 -15.51 -9.28
C LYS A 307 -27.79 -16.74 -10.15
N PRO A 308 -28.03 -17.93 -9.57
CA PRO A 308 -28.22 -19.14 -10.35
C PRO A 308 -29.52 -19.12 -11.12
N ALA A 309 -29.48 -19.65 -12.36
CA ALA A 309 -30.66 -19.73 -13.23
C ALA A 309 -31.37 -21.11 -13.16
N THR A 310 -30.64 -22.18 -12.82
CA THR A 310 -31.16 -23.56 -12.82
C THR A 310 -30.72 -24.28 -11.54
N ALA A 311 -31.46 -25.37 -11.20
CA ALA A 311 -31.08 -26.25 -10.10
C ALA A 311 -29.93 -27.15 -10.48
N GLY A 312 -29.14 -27.56 -9.48
CA GLY A 312 -28.01 -28.44 -9.67
C GLY A 312 -26.88 -28.19 -8.68
N THR A 313 -25.82 -28.96 -8.79
CA THR A 313 -24.59 -28.71 -8.02
C THR A 313 -23.62 -27.94 -8.89
N TYR A 314 -23.13 -26.83 -8.38
CA TYR A 314 -22.21 -25.92 -9.07
C TYR A 314 -20.88 -25.84 -8.37
N ARG A 315 -19.81 -25.75 -9.16
CA ARG A 315 -18.49 -25.40 -8.69
C ARG A 315 -18.23 -23.96 -9.05
N LEU A 316 -17.87 -23.17 -8.04
CA LEU A 316 -17.49 -21.79 -8.18
C LEU A 316 -16.05 -21.61 -7.72
N ARG A 317 -15.35 -20.64 -8.27
CA ARG A 317 -13.97 -20.32 -7.94
C ARG A 317 -13.85 -18.84 -7.70
N VAL A 318 -13.26 -18.46 -6.58
CA VAL A 318 -12.78 -17.12 -6.38
C VAL A 318 -11.31 -17.08 -6.77
N SER A 319 -10.96 -16.26 -7.76
CA SER A 319 -9.57 -15.91 -8.07
C SER A 319 -9.22 -14.59 -7.40
N PHE A 320 -7.93 -14.43 -7.10
CA PHE A 320 -7.37 -13.21 -6.53
C PHE A 320 -5.99 -12.96 -7.11
N GLY A 321 -5.77 -11.76 -7.70
CA GLY A 321 -4.60 -11.46 -8.50
C GLY A 321 -4.66 -12.20 -9.84
N GLU A 322 -4.79 -11.47 -10.95
CA GLU A 322 -4.80 -12.06 -12.29
C GLU A 322 -3.41 -12.02 -12.91
N ALA A 323 -3.20 -12.86 -13.93
CA ALA A 323 -1.99 -12.81 -14.74
C ALA A 323 -1.88 -11.43 -15.40
N GLY A 324 -0.87 -10.64 -15.02
CA GLY A 324 -0.70 -9.25 -15.47
C GLY A 324 -0.48 -8.25 -14.35
N ASP A 325 -0.82 -8.61 -13.10
CA ASP A 325 -0.61 -7.75 -11.92
C ASP A 325 0.87 -7.68 -11.47
N GLY A 326 1.79 -8.18 -12.29
CA GLY A 326 3.24 -8.23 -12.09
C GLY A 326 3.74 -9.63 -11.72
N PRO A 327 5.04 -9.92 -11.94
CA PRO A 327 5.63 -11.25 -11.77
C PRO A 327 5.62 -11.75 -10.32
N GLU A 328 5.25 -10.88 -9.38
CA GLU A 328 5.23 -11.19 -7.94
C GLU A 328 3.87 -11.71 -7.46
N ASN A 329 2.83 -11.60 -8.29
CA ASN A 329 1.47 -11.97 -7.94
C ASN A 329 1.07 -13.24 -8.70
N VAL A 330 1.41 -14.40 -8.14
CA VAL A 330 0.85 -15.67 -8.60
C VAL A 330 -0.65 -15.67 -8.24
N PRO A 331 -1.55 -15.86 -9.22
CA PRO A 331 -2.98 -15.92 -8.94
C PRO A 331 -3.31 -16.97 -7.88
N LEU A 332 -4.09 -16.59 -6.90
CA LEU A 332 -4.60 -17.49 -5.87
C LEU A 332 -6.04 -17.88 -6.20
N TYR A 333 -6.36 -19.13 -5.94
CA TYR A 333 -7.67 -19.68 -6.20
C TYR A 333 -8.25 -20.36 -4.97
N ARG A 334 -9.56 -20.23 -4.78
CA ARG A 334 -10.34 -21.00 -3.81
C ARG A 334 -11.62 -21.45 -4.46
N ASP A 335 -11.86 -22.76 -4.43
CA ASP A 335 -13.07 -23.36 -4.96
C ASP A 335 -14.11 -23.52 -3.85
N VAL A 336 -15.37 -23.40 -4.21
CA VAL A 336 -16.52 -23.64 -3.36
C VAL A 336 -17.58 -24.37 -4.16
N SER A 337 -18.21 -25.36 -3.55
CA SER A 337 -19.35 -26.05 -4.14
C SER A 337 -20.63 -25.56 -3.49
N VAL A 338 -21.68 -25.39 -4.30
CA VAL A 338 -22.99 -24.97 -3.84
C VAL A 338 -24.08 -25.80 -4.50
N VAL A 339 -25.06 -26.22 -3.70
CA VAL A 339 -26.27 -26.89 -4.20
C VAL A 339 -27.33 -25.84 -4.44
N VAL A 340 -27.78 -25.74 -5.68
CA VAL A 340 -28.88 -24.86 -6.07
C VAL A 340 -30.14 -25.65 -6.13
N SER A 341 -31.14 -25.27 -5.34
CA SER A 341 -32.43 -25.89 -5.29
C SER A 341 -33.51 -24.97 -5.85
N PRO A 342 -34.63 -25.53 -6.33
CA PRO A 342 -35.81 -24.73 -6.53
C PRO A 342 -36.22 -24.01 -5.24
N ARG A 343 -36.84 -22.85 -5.37
CA ARG A 343 -37.35 -22.10 -4.21
C ARG A 343 -38.39 -22.93 -3.48
N PRO A 344 -38.30 -23.10 -2.15
CA PRO A 344 -39.21 -23.89 -1.40
C PRO A 344 -40.63 -23.29 -1.40
N THR A 345 -41.61 -24.18 -1.39
CA THR A 345 -43.00 -23.85 -1.10
C THR A 345 -43.43 -24.48 0.22
N SER A 346 -44.36 -23.89 0.89
CA SER A 346 -44.99 -24.46 2.05
C SER A 346 -46.53 -24.55 1.81
N LEU A 347 -47.10 -25.65 2.21
CA LEU A 347 -48.50 -25.93 2.05
C LEU A 347 -49.10 -26.22 3.42
N THR A 348 -50.05 -25.43 3.83
CA THR A 348 -50.91 -25.73 4.98
C THR A 348 -52.20 -26.38 4.51
N GLY A 349 -52.82 -27.17 5.35
CA GLY A 349 -54.08 -27.79 4.97
C GLY A 349 -54.84 -28.38 6.16
N THR A 350 -56.10 -28.22 6.10
CA THR A 350 -57.08 -28.80 7.02
C THR A 350 -58.21 -29.39 6.21
N ALA A 351 -58.75 -30.50 6.61
CA ALA A 351 -60.00 -31.01 6.06
C ALA A 351 -61.15 -30.66 7.02
N ASP A 352 -62.30 -30.30 6.48
CA ASP A 352 -63.49 -30.22 7.30
C ASP A 352 -63.72 -31.58 7.96
N ALA A 353 -63.33 -31.59 9.24
CA ALA A 353 -63.79 -32.66 10.09
C ALA A 353 -65.19 -32.29 10.56
N THR A 354 -66.21 -32.75 9.89
CA THR A 354 -67.37 -33.02 10.65
C THR A 354 -66.93 -33.96 11.75
N THR A 355 -67.21 -33.61 13.00
CA THR A 355 -66.95 -34.39 14.20
C THR A 355 -67.58 -35.75 14.19
N ALA A 356 -68.23 -36.12 13.08
CA ALA A 356 -68.86 -37.40 12.84
C ALA A 356 -67.72 -38.46 12.73
N THR A 357 -67.66 -39.34 13.68
CA THR A 357 -66.80 -40.51 13.76
C THR A 357 -67.03 -41.52 12.63
N VAL A 358 -68.05 -41.35 11.85
CA VAL A 358 -68.44 -42.22 10.73
C VAL A 358 -68.84 -41.39 9.50
N ILE A 359 -68.05 -41.52 8.44
CA ILE A 359 -68.26 -40.88 7.14
C ILE A 359 -68.83 -41.95 6.20
N ARG A 360 -69.96 -41.66 5.55
CA ARG A 360 -70.56 -42.58 4.57
C ARG A 360 -69.90 -42.51 3.21
N PRO A 361 -69.84 -43.60 2.45
CA PRO A 361 -69.38 -43.54 1.07
C PRO A 361 -70.16 -42.48 0.26
N GLY A 362 -69.43 -41.72 -0.57
CA GLY A 362 -70.04 -40.62 -1.34
C GLY A 362 -70.16 -39.28 -0.60
N THR A 363 -69.86 -39.25 0.69
CA THR A 363 -69.83 -37.96 1.44
C THR A 363 -68.87 -36.97 0.81
N LYS A 364 -69.39 -35.75 0.55
CA LYS A 364 -68.56 -34.61 0.11
C LYS A 364 -67.77 -34.06 1.24
N MET A 365 -66.44 -34.02 1.07
CA MET A 365 -65.51 -33.42 2.00
C MET A 365 -64.87 -32.16 1.40
N SER A 366 -64.46 -31.24 2.25
CA SER A 366 -63.71 -30.04 1.86
C SER A 366 -62.30 -30.06 2.46
N THR A 367 -61.37 -29.61 1.68
CA THR A 367 -60.00 -29.43 2.12
C THR A 367 -59.57 -28.02 1.76
N TYR A 368 -59.06 -27.28 2.72
CA TYR A 368 -58.65 -25.89 2.54
C TYR A 368 -57.35 -25.55 3.28
N GLY A 369 -56.71 -24.48 2.87
CA GLY A 369 -55.44 -24.02 3.45
C GLY A 369 -54.80 -22.93 2.61
N HIS A 370 -53.50 -22.78 2.80
CA HIS A 370 -52.72 -21.79 2.10
C HIS A 370 -51.49 -22.41 1.46
N LEU A 371 -51.18 -21.96 0.25
CA LEU A 371 -49.94 -22.21 -0.43
C LEU A 371 -49.05 -20.93 -0.36
N GLN A 372 -47.86 -21.08 0.09
CA GLN A 372 -46.86 -20.03 0.15
C GLN A 372 -45.62 -20.43 -0.63
N VAL A 373 -44.87 -19.44 -1.11
CA VAL A 373 -43.61 -19.62 -1.82
C VAL A 373 -42.57 -18.67 -1.27
N MET A 374 -41.31 -19.11 -1.26
CA MET A 374 -40.18 -18.20 -1.03
C MET A 374 -39.95 -17.37 -2.30
N TYR A 375 -40.09 -16.05 -2.21
CA TYR A 375 -39.76 -15.12 -3.29
C TYR A 375 -38.27 -14.97 -3.50
N THR A 376 -37.89 -14.35 -4.62
CA THR A 376 -36.47 -14.06 -4.92
C THR A 376 -35.83 -13.10 -3.93
N SER A 377 -36.63 -12.27 -3.24
CA SER A 377 -36.20 -11.43 -2.11
C SER A 377 -35.77 -12.24 -0.87
N GLY A 378 -36.23 -13.50 -0.77
CA GLY A 378 -36.05 -14.35 0.40
C GLY A 378 -37.16 -14.29 1.41
N THR A 379 -38.18 -13.44 1.20
CA THR A 379 -39.43 -13.44 2.00
C THR A 379 -40.32 -14.56 1.57
N THR A 380 -41.10 -15.12 2.49
CA THR A 380 -42.16 -16.09 2.18
C THR A 380 -43.46 -15.35 2.12
N GLY A 381 -44.27 -15.65 1.11
CA GLY A 381 -45.57 -15.03 0.94
C GLY A 381 -46.54 -15.88 0.13
N ALA A 382 -47.74 -15.38 -0.02
CA ALA A 382 -48.86 -16.06 -0.74
C ALA A 382 -48.45 -16.43 -2.17
N PHE A 383 -48.83 -17.65 -2.59
CA PHE A 383 -48.63 -18.10 -3.95
C PHE A 383 -50.00 -18.32 -4.62
N GLY A 384 -50.49 -17.26 -5.21
CA GLY A 384 -51.83 -17.24 -5.87
C GLY A 384 -51.81 -17.83 -7.27
N ASN A 385 -53.03 -18.12 -7.77
CA ASN A 385 -53.31 -18.64 -9.12
C ASN A 385 -52.57 -19.97 -9.42
N GLN A 386 -52.34 -20.80 -8.40
CA GLN A 386 -51.67 -22.09 -8.53
C GLN A 386 -52.63 -23.23 -8.31
N GLN A 387 -52.47 -24.32 -9.09
CA GLN A 387 -53.28 -25.52 -8.90
C GLN A 387 -52.78 -26.33 -7.70
N VAL A 388 -53.64 -26.62 -6.78
CA VAL A 388 -53.43 -27.52 -5.64
C VAL A 388 -54.34 -28.72 -5.83
N VAL A 389 -53.83 -29.93 -5.57
CA VAL A 389 -54.57 -31.17 -5.73
C VAL A 389 -54.78 -31.85 -4.37
N VAL A 390 -55.98 -32.39 -4.17
CA VAL A 390 -56.26 -33.31 -3.07
C VAL A 390 -56.05 -34.72 -3.59
N GLN A 391 -55.24 -35.46 -2.85
CA GLN A 391 -54.84 -36.81 -3.23
C GLN A 391 -55.18 -37.80 -2.11
N THR A 392 -55.67 -38.97 -2.50
CA THR A 392 -55.95 -40.06 -1.57
C THR A 392 -55.23 -41.34 -1.98
N ARG A 393 -55.01 -42.22 -1.01
CA ARG A 393 -54.64 -43.63 -1.21
C ARG A 393 -55.37 -44.48 -0.18
N PRO A 394 -55.53 -45.80 -0.43
CA PRO A 394 -56.11 -46.70 0.57
C PRO A 394 -55.37 -46.59 1.89
N ARG A 395 -56.11 -46.56 3.00
CA ARG A 395 -55.55 -46.36 4.34
C ARG A 395 -54.51 -47.40 4.71
N GLY A 396 -53.38 -46.91 5.22
CA GLY A 396 -52.26 -47.76 5.64
C GLY A 396 -51.43 -48.40 4.52
N GLN A 397 -51.86 -48.27 3.27
CA GLN A 397 -51.14 -48.85 2.11
C GLN A 397 -50.04 -47.93 1.62
N THR A 398 -48.94 -47.88 2.34
CA THR A 398 -47.81 -46.97 2.02
C THR A 398 -47.18 -47.17 0.67
N ALA A 399 -47.25 -48.39 0.12
CA ALA A 399 -46.73 -48.75 -1.20
C ALA A 399 -47.64 -48.29 -2.36
N THR A 400 -48.92 -48.01 -2.08
CA THR A 400 -49.87 -47.58 -3.10
C THR A 400 -49.70 -46.09 -3.42
N PRO A 401 -49.59 -45.71 -4.70
CA PRO A 401 -49.45 -44.32 -5.07
C PRO A 401 -50.71 -43.53 -4.76
N TYR A 402 -50.55 -42.28 -4.40
CA TYR A 402 -51.66 -41.35 -4.22
C TYR A 402 -52.33 -41.04 -5.56
N ARG A 403 -53.68 -40.98 -5.55
CA ARG A 403 -54.51 -40.57 -6.70
C ARG A 403 -55.17 -39.25 -6.43
N THR A 404 -55.26 -38.38 -7.42
CA THR A 404 -55.95 -37.10 -7.33
C THR A 404 -57.46 -37.31 -7.34
N VAL A 405 -58.15 -36.75 -6.35
CA VAL A 405 -59.59 -36.83 -6.16
C VAL A 405 -60.24 -35.47 -6.17
N GLY A 406 -59.56 -34.39 -6.07
CA GLY A 406 -60.01 -33.01 -6.13
C GLY A 406 -58.92 -32.03 -6.52
N THR A 407 -59.31 -30.89 -7.04
CA THR A 407 -58.42 -29.80 -7.43
C THR A 407 -58.98 -28.47 -6.99
N ALA A 408 -58.11 -27.52 -6.72
CA ALA A 408 -58.46 -26.13 -6.47
C ALA A 408 -57.39 -25.20 -7.03
N THR A 409 -57.80 -23.99 -7.39
CA THR A 409 -56.84 -22.91 -7.71
C THR A 409 -56.74 -21.98 -6.51
N THR A 410 -55.49 -21.62 -6.14
CA THR A 410 -55.28 -20.67 -5.03
C THR A 410 -55.72 -19.27 -5.41
N THR A 411 -56.31 -18.56 -4.46
CA THR A 411 -56.64 -17.12 -4.60
C THR A 411 -55.35 -16.29 -4.61
N GLY A 412 -55.47 -14.99 -4.85
CA GLY A 412 -54.32 -14.04 -4.75
C GLY A 412 -53.66 -14.05 -3.37
N THR A 413 -54.35 -14.44 -2.32
CA THR A 413 -53.81 -14.61 -0.96
C THR A 413 -53.22 -16.00 -0.71
N GLY A 414 -53.11 -16.82 -1.73
CA GLY A 414 -52.62 -18.20 -1.62
C GLY A 414 -53.61 -19.19 -1.00
N TYR A 415 -54.82 -18.75 -0.66
CA TYR A 415 -55.87 -19.61 -0.09
C TYR A 415 -56.42 -20.54 -1.16
N TYR A 416 -56.65 -21.80 -0.80
CA TYR A 416 -57.35 -22.79 -1.65
C TYR A 416 -58.48 -23.46 -0.86
N TYR A 417 -59.49 -23.90 -1.62
CA TYR A 417 -60.62 -24.68 -1.11
C TYR A 417 -61.01 -25.70 -2.16
N ALA A 418 -60.85 -26.98 -1.83
CA ALA A 418 -61.11 -28.10 -2.74
C ALA A 418 -62.15 -29.01 -2.16
N ASN A 419 -63.17 -29.37 -2.97
CA ASN A 419 -64.14 -30.38 -2.66
C ASN A 419 -63.84 -31.73 -3.31
N TRP A 420 -64.07 -32.79 -2.63
CA TRP A 420 -63.92 -34.16 -3.14
C TRP A 420 -64.90 -35.14 -2.43
N ASN A 421 -65.16 -36.30 -3.04
CA ASN A 421 -66.05 -37.30 -2.46
C ASN A 421 -65.21 -38.46 -1.90
N VAL A 422 -65.49 -38.87 -0.69
CA VAL A 422 -64.92 -40.03 -0.06
C VAL A 422 -65.66 -41.29 -0.40
N GLN A 423 -65.00 -42.37 -0.81
CA GLN A 423 -65.61 -43.63 -1.20
C GLN A 423 -65.20 -44.82 -0.32
N ALA A 424 -64.08 -44.75 0.32
CA ALA A 424 -63.48 -45.81 1.12
C ALA A 424 -62.56 -45.21 2.16
N ASP A 425 -61.98 -46.04 3.05
CA ASP A 425 -60.98 -45.69 4.00
C ASP A 425 -59.74 -45.23 3.27
N VAL A 426 -59.30 -43.98 3.53
CA VAL A 426 -58.17 -43.36 2.80
C VAL A 426 -57.28 -42.53 3.70
N ASP A 427 -55.99 -42.51 3.34
CA ASP A 427 -55.04 -41.46 3.74
C ASP A 427 -55.21 -40.28 2.77
N VAL A 428 -55.30 -39.07 3.29
CA VAL A 428 -55.51 -37.84 2.53
C VAL A 428 -54.33 -36.93 2.66
N ARG A 429 -53.81 -36.43 1.55
CA ARG A 429 -52.87 -35.33 1.50
C ARG A 429 -53.26 -34.27 0.50
N VAL A 430 -52.78 -33.07 0.70
CA VAL A 430 -52.81 -32.02 -0.30
C VAL A 430 -51.42 -31.87 -0.91
N ALA A 431 -51.37 -31.62 -2.19
CA ALA A 431 -50.13 -31.47 -2.91
C ALA A 431 -50.18 -30.25 -3.84
N PHE A 432 -49.09 -29.53 -3.85
CA PHE A 432 -48.75 -28.62 -4.92
C PHE A 432 -47.64 -29.27 -5.75
N LEU A 433 -47.95 -29.62 -6.97
CA LEU A 433 -47.04 -30.18 -7.95
C LEU A 433 -46.56 -29.05 -8.85
N SER A 434 -45.40 -28.50 -8.54
CA SER A 434 -44.93 -27.32 -9.25
C SER A 434 -44.72 -27.59 -10.74
N PRO A 435 -45.35 -26.81 -11.63
CA PRO A 435 -45.03 -26.84 -13.05
C PRO A 435 -43.74 -26.06 -13.38
N TYR A 436 -43.18 -25.37 -12.41
CA TYR A 436 -42.03 -24.49 -12.58
C TYR A 436 -40.75 -25.14 -12.11
N GLN A 437 -39.73 -25.14 -12.94
CA GLN A 437 -38.39 -25.66 -12.55
C GLN A 437 -37.77 -24.86 -11.39
N SER A 438 -38.10 -23.58 -11.25
CA SER A 438 -37.58 -22.68 -10.24
C SER A 438 -38.27 -22.73 -8.88
N ILE A 439 -39.34 -23.48 -8.76
CA ILE A 439 -40.19 -23.57 -7.56
C ILE A 439 -40.37 -25.04 -7.23
N GLY A 440 -40.13 -25.41 -5.98
CA GLY A 440 -40.28 -26.78 -5.51
C GLY A 440 -41.75 -27.16 -5.31
N SER A 441 -42.04 -28.46 -5.43
CA SER A 441 -43.33 -29.03 -5.02
C SER A 441 -43.40 -29.14 -3.51
N SER A 442 -44.60 -29.13 -2.96
CA SER A 442 -44.84 -29.35 -1.53
C SER A 442 -46.02 -30.27 -1.29
N PHE A 443 -45.97 -30.96 -0.18
CA PHE A 443 -47.00 -31.91 0.24
C PHE A 443 -47.36 -31.68 1.69
N ARG A 444 -48.61 -31.80 2.02
CA ARG A 444 -49.13 -31.77 3.39
C ARG A 444 -50.02 -32.96 3.62
N TRP A 445 -49.65 -33.84 4.52
CA TRP A 445 -50.52 -34.88 5.02
C TRP A 445 -51.63 -34.20 5.87
N ILE A 446 -52.87 -34.58 5.64
CA ILE A 446 -54.04 -33.99 6.31
C ILE A 446 -54.50 -34.93 7.41
N ARG A 447 -54.97 -36.10 7.04
CA ARG A 447 -55.55 -37.09 7.98
C ARG A 447 -55.84 -38.42 7.31
N ALA A 448 -56.11 -39.43 8.11
CA ALA A 448 -56.82 -40.64 7.70
C ALA A 448 -58.29 -40.43 7.84
N VAL A 449 -59.05 -40.95 6.89
CA VAL A 449 -60.54 -40.88 6.88
C VAL A 449 -61.04 -42.29 6.90
N ASP A 450 -61.97 -42.57 7.86
CA ASP A 450 -62.72 -43.83 7.99
C ASP A 450 -64.10 -43.69 7.40
N VAL A 451 -64.45 -44.64 6.59
CA VAL A 451 -65.76 -44.71 5.93
C VAL A 451 -66.52 -45.93 6.47
N ARG A 452 -67.70 -45.72 6.96
CA ARG A 452 -68.56 -46.80 7.48
C ARG A 452 -69.94 -46.65 6.97
#